data_0d9c9549a19cbb609b4bd50b97303229
#
_entry.id   0d9c9549a19cbb609b4bd50b97303229
#
_cell.length_a   1.000
_cell.length_b   1.000
_cell.length_c   1.000
_cell.angle_alpha   90.00
_cell.angle_beta   90.00
_cell.angle_gamma   90.00
#
_symmetry.space_group_name_H-M   'P 1'
#
loop_
_entity.id
_entity.type
_entity.pdbx_description
1 polymer ?
#
loop_
_entity_poly.entity_id
_entity_poly.type
_entity_poly.pdbx_seq_one_letter_code
_entity_poly.pdbx_strand_id
1 'polypeptide(L)'
;IVTNGHVVRGSGKVKVTLLGGEEKVGTVLGADEDTDIAVVQIETEKPLSSSVLGDSSGLKIGQLAVAVGNPYGLNDTLTFGIISGLNRENVNLSRYEDFIQTDASINPGNSGGPLLNIRGDIIGINTAIINYAQSIGFAIPSNIVRKVVDELLEFGEVRRGWLGVGIELVTEKIAQEVKGKAGEGVWVNSVFEGDPAHRAGIRMGDVILRIGGTAVDTPSRMIRLIGAFSPGQSVNLD
;
A
#
# COMPACT_ATOMS: atom_id res chain seq x y z
N ILE A 1 17.55 1.43 1.87
CA ILE A 1 16.64 1.56 3.03
C ILE A 1 15.26 1.81 2.51
N VAL A 2 14.26 1.13 3.07
CA VAL A 2 12.84 1.37 2.79
C VAL A 2 12.23 2.13 3.96
N THR A 3 11.38 3.11 3.66
CA THR A 3 10.67 3.93 4.64
C THR A 3 9.33 4.43 4.05
N ASN A 4 8.58 5.25 4.78
CA ASN A 4 7.39 5.90 4.21
C ASN A 4 7.74 7.12 3.35
N GLY A 5 6.88 7.39 2.35
CA GLY A 5 6.98 8.55 1.49
C GLY A 5 6.87 9.86 2.26
N HIS A 6 5.93 9.93 3.22
CA HIS A 6 5.75 11.14 4.04
C HIS A 6 6.96 11.47 4.94
N VAL A 7 7.78 10.47 5.31
CA VAL A 7 9.00 10.68 6.13
C VAL A 7 10.08 11.42 5.36
N VAL A 8 10.15 11.24 4.04
CA VAL A 8 11.16 11.86 3.16
C VAL A 8 10.60 12.98 2.28
N ARG A 9 9.32 13.33 2.45
CA ARG A 9 8.60 14.27 1.59
C ARG A 9 9.33 15.60 1.41
N GLY A 10 9.48 16.02 0.15
CA GLY A 10 10.12 17.28 -0.23
C GLY A 10 11.64 17.32 -0.07
N SER A 11 12.27 16.18 0.28
CA SER A 11 13.72 16.11 0.51
C SER A 11 14.37 15.19 -0.52
N GLY A 12 15.37 15.71 -1.27
CA GLY A 12 16.22 14.85 -2.10
C GLY A 12 17.30 14.12 -1.30
N LYS A 13 17.62 14.63 -0.11
CA LYS A 13 18.59 14.06 0.83
C LYS A 13 18.04 14.07 2.25
N VAL A 14 18.31 13.00 2.98
CA VAL A 14 17.86 12.82 4.37
C VAL A 14 19.02 12.38 5.25
N LYS A 15 18.93 12.69 6.53
CA LYS A 15 19.87 12.20 7.52
C LYS A 15 19.45 10.81 7.98
N VAL A 16 20.37 9.85 7.94
CA VAL A 16 20.18 8.47 8.39
C VAL A 16 21.14 8.21 9.53
N THR A 17 20.62 7.87 10.70
CA THR A 17 21.43 7.47 11.86
C THR A 17 21.43 5.94 11.93
N LEU A 18 22.60 5.34 11.85
CA LEU A 18 22.79 3.89 11.95
C LEU A 18 22.79 3.44 13.42
N LEU A 19 22.60 2.12 13.61
CA LEU A 19 22.82 1.51 14.92
C LEU A 19 24.26 1.83 15.40
N GLY A 20 24.38 2.38 16.60
CA GLY A 20 25.66 2.87 17.13
C GLY A 20 25.87 4.38 16.97
N GLY A 21 24.92 5.11 16.37
CA GLY A 21 24.90 6.58 16.34
C GLY A 21 25.67 7.21 15.17
N GLU A 22 26.24 6.42 14.27
CA GLU A 22 26.87 6.96 13.06
C GLU A 22 25.83 7.62 12.15
N GLU A 23 26.06 8.87 11.75
CA GLU A 23 25.19 9.60 10.84
C GLU A 23 25.68 9.52 9.38
N LYS A 24 24.77 9.23 8.47
CA LYS A 24 25.00 9.19 7.02
C LYS A 24 24.03 10.11 6.31
N VAL A 25 24.44 10.59 5.16
CA VAL A 25 23.53 11.28 4.22
C VAL A 25 22.93 10.23 3.30
N GLY A 26 21.60 10.11 3.32
CA GLY A 26 20.85 9.27 2.42
C GLY A 26 20.33 10.08 1.24
N THR A 27 20.39 9.52 0.04
CA THR A 27 19.78 10.05 -1.18
C THR A 27 18.45 9.36 -1.42
N VAL A 28 17.36 10.11 -1.55
CA VAL A 28 16.05 9.58 -1.90
C VAL A 28 16.07 9.17 -3.36
N LEU A 29 16.00 7.87 -3.67
CA LEU A 29 15.97 7.35 -5.03
C LEU A 29 14.59 7.51 -5.68
N GLY A 30 13.54 7.44 -4.88
CA GLY A 30 12.16 7.64 -5.29
C GLY A 30 11.22 7.50 -4.12
N ALA A 31 10.04 8.07 -4.28
CA ALA A 31 8.93 7.96 -3.33
C ALA A 31 7.61 7.84 -4.08
N ASP A 32 6.77 6.94 -3.64
CA ASP A 32 5.43 6.73 -4.13
C ASP A 32 4.42 7.25 -3.11
N GLU A 33 3.80 8.38 -3.43
CA GLU A 33 2.81 9.01 -2.55
C GLU A 33 1.50 8.19 -2.46
N ASP A 34 1.18 7.43 -3.51
CA ASP A 34 -0.04 6.66 -3.60
C ASP A 34 -0.06 5.44 -2.66
N THR A 35 1.11 4.88 -2.33
CA THR A 35 1.26 3.79 -1.35
C THR A 35 2.00 4.22 -0.09
N ASP A 36 2.53 5.45 -0.06
CA ASP A 36 3.33 6.00 1.03
C ASP A 36 4.63 5.20 1.30
N ILE A 37 5.31 4.73 0.24
CA ILE A 37 6.61 4.03 0.31
C ILE A 37 7.69 4.86 -0.37
N ALA A 38 8.90 4.88 0.21
CA ALA A 38 10.08 5.50 -0.36
C ALA A 38 11.32 4.61 -0.22
N VAL A 39 12.27 4.83 -1.11
CA VAL A 39 13.59 4.17 -1.10
C VAL A 39 14.68 5.22 -0.91
N VAL A 40 15.55 4.97 0.06
CA VAL A 40 16.69 5.81 0.38
C VAL A 40 17.98 5.02 0.23
N GLN A 41 18.91 5.53 -0.55
CA GLN A 41 20.27 4.97 -0.70
C GLN A 41 21.22 5.66 0.25
N ILE A 42 22.09 4.88 0.91
CA ILE A 42 23.22 5.38 1.68
C ILE A 42 24.50 4.69 1.22
N GLU A 43 25.62 5.39 1.37
CA GLU A 43 26.94 4.81 1.14
C GLU A 43 27.51 4.32 2.48
N THR A 44 28.00 3.07 2.49
CA THR A 44 28.61 2.46 3.67
C THR A 44 29.88 1.72 3.30
N GLU A 45 30.89 1.77 4.15
CA GLU A 45 32.14 1.05 3.93
C GLU A 45 31.98 -0.48 4.05
N LYS A 46 31.01 -0.91 4.83
CA LYS A 46 30.70 -2.34 5.06
C LYS A 46 29.21 -2.59 4.80
N PRO A 47 28.85 -3.77 4.28
CA PRO A 47 27.44 -4.15 4.16
C PRO A 47 26.73 -4.06 5.52
N LEU A 48 25.53 -3.48 5.53
CA LEU A 48 24.66 -3.47 6.68
C LEU A 48 23.91 -4.79 6.80
N SER A 49 23.58 -5.16 8.05
CA SER A 49 22.63 -6.25 8.27
C SER A 49 21.28 -5.88 7.67
N SER A 50 20.69 -6.79 6.90
CA SER A 50 19.40 -6.59 6.27
C SER A 50 18.39 -7.61 6.77
N SER A 51 17.14 -7.22 6.84
CA SER A 51 16.01 -8.10 7.10
C SER A 51 15.36 -8.53 5.79
N VAL A 52 14.62 -9.64 5.81
CA VAL A 52 13.95 -10.18 4.63
C VAL A 52 12.49 -9.71 4.61
N LEU A 53 12.05 -9.23 3.44
CA LEU A 53 10.61 -9.04 3.19
C LEU A 53 9.93 -10.41 3.09
N GLY A 54 9.09 -10.72 4.07
CA GLY A 54 8.26 -11.94 4.09
C GLY A 54 7.15 -11.89 3.05
N ASP A 55 6.32 -12.93 3.01
CA ASP A 55 5.12 -12.99 2.17
C ASP A 55 3.89 -12.61 3.00
N SER A 56 3.28 -11.48 2.67
CA SER A 56 2.07 -10.99 3.35
C SER A 56 0.77 -11.65 2.86
N SER A 57 0.79 -12.42 1.76
CA SER A 57 -0.43 -13.06 1.23
C SER A 57 -0.98 -14.18 2.12
N GLY A 58 -0.10 -14.81 2.90
CA GLY A 58 -0.45 -15.90 3.82
C GLY A 58 -0.80 -15.45 5.24
N LEU A 59 -0.90 -14.15 5.51
CA LEU A 59 -1.20 -13.64 6.84
C LEU A 59 -2.61 -14.00 7.29
N LYS A 60 -2.77 -14.17 8.60
CA LYS A 60 -4.07 -14.48 9.24
C LYS A 60 -4.29 -13.57 10.44
N ILE A 61 -5.54 -13.18 10.63
CA ILE A 61 -5.97 -12.47 11.85
C ILE A 61 -5.65 -13.33 13.07
N GLY A 62 -5.16 -12.71 14.13
CA GLY A 62 -4.71 -13.36 15.35
C GLY A 62 -3.25 -13.80 15.36
N GLN A 63 -2.52 -13.71 14.25
CA GLN A 63 -1.07 -13.93 14.24
C GLN A 63 -0.36 -12.82 15.03
N LEU A 64 0.68 -13.21 15.75
CA LEU A 64 1.51 -12.27 16.51
C LEU A 64 2.31 -11.36 15.58
N ALA A 65 2.41 -10.09 15.96
CA ALA A 65 3.13 -9.07 15.23
C ALA A 65 3.96 -8.18 16.16
N VAL A 66 5.12 -7.76 15.70
CA VAL A 66 6.04 -6.87 16.42
C VAL A 66 6.29 -5.64 15.54
N ALA A 67 5.92 -4.47 16.03
CA ALA A 67 6.28 -3.22 15.37
C ALA A 67 7.58 -2.68 15.96
N VAL A 68 8.49 -2.25 15.09
CA VAL A 68 9.77 -1.67 15.46
C VAL A 68 9.82 -0.23 14.98
N GLY A 69 10.37 0.64 15.77
CA GLY A 69 10.55 2.05 15.42
C GLY A 69 11.33 2.82 16.48
N ASN A 70 11.39 4.14 16.29
CA ASN A 70 12.04 5.07 17.22
C ASN A 70 11.07 6.20 17.62
N PRO A 71 9.96 5.86 18.32
CA PRO A 71 8.99 6.85 18.74
C PRO A 71 9.62 7.88 19.67
N TYR A 72 9.38 9.15 19.39
CA TYR A 72 9.86 10.29 20.20
C TYR A 72 11.37 10.33 20.42
N GLY A 73 12.18 9.65 19.59
CA GLY A 73 13.63 9.58 19.76
C GLY A 73 14.09 8.76 20.96
N LEU A 74 13.24 7.86 21.48
CA LEU A 74 13.56 6.99 22.64
C LEU A 74 14.44 5.78 22.29
N ASN A 75 14.97 5.73 21.05
CA ASN A 75 15.75 4.63 20.47
C ASN A 75 14.99 3.28 20.47
N ASP A 76 15.31 2.44 19.54
CA ASP A 76 14.95 1.00 19.38
C ASP A 76 13.73 0.52 20.20
N THR A 77 12.55 1.06 19.91
CA THR A 77 11.33 0.68 20.60
C THR A 77 10.65 -0.46 19.85
N LEU A 78 10.34 -1.53 20.58
CA LEU A 78 9.52 -2.63 20.09
C LEU A 78 8.16 -2.61 20.78
N THR A 79 7.09 -2.73 20.00
CA THR A 79 5.74 -2.96 20.52
C THR A 79 5.22 -4.27 20.00
N PHE A 80 4.41 -4.96 20.79
CA PHE A 80 3.92 -6.30 20.51
C PHE A 80 2.40 -6.32 20.48
N GLY A 81 1.84 -7.05 19.55
CA GLY A 81 0.41 -7.22 19.38
C GLY A 81 0.09 -8.35 18.40
N ILE A 82 -1.06 -8.26 17.75
CA ILE A 82 -1.53 -9.22 16.77
C ILE A 82 -1.94 -8.52 15.46
N ILE A 83 -2.08 -9.28 14.39
CA ILE A 83 -2.80 -8.87 13.21
C ILE A 83 -4.28 -8.85 13.56
N SER A 84 -4.87 -7.66 13.68
CA SER A 84 -6.27 -7.44 14.06
C SER A 84 -7.21 -7.42 12.84
N GLY A 85 -6.65 -7.19 11.64
CA GLY A 85 -7.40 -7.17 10.40
C GLY A 85 -6.49 -7.21 9.18
N LEU A 86 -7.06 -7.57 8.03
CA LEU A 86 -6.40 -7.61 6.74
C LEU A 86 -7.26 -6.91 5.71
N ASN A 87 -6.65 -6.51 4.60
CA ASN A 87 -7.31 -5.86 3.47
C ASN A 87 -8.15 -4.64 3.91
N ARG A 88 -7.61 -3.82 4.81
CA ARG A 88 -8.29 -2.60 5.27
C ARG A 88 -8.21 -1.54 4.18
N GLU A 89 -9.40 -1.14 3.71
CA GLU A 89 -9.62 -0.13 2.68
C GLU A 89 -10.53 0.98 3.25
N ASN A 90 -10.61 2.13 2.55
CA ASN A 90 -11.46 3.28 2.88
C ASN A 90 -11.14 3.90 4.25
N VAL A 91 -9.87 3.83 4.67
CA VAL A 91 -9.37 4.53 5.86
C VAL A 91 -8.84 5.93 5.54
N ASN A 92 -8.77 6.29 4.24
CA ASN A 92 -8.34 7.58 3.71
C ASN A 92 -6.91 7.97 4.10
N LEU A 93 -6.00 7.00 4.13
CA LEU A 93 -4.59 7.20 4.43
C LEU A 93 -3.72 7.28 3.17
N SER A 94 -4.10 6.55 2.11
CA SER A 94 -3.44 6.55 0.81
C SER A 94 -4.41 6.22 -0.31
N ARG A 95 -3.98 6.36 -1.56
CA ARG A 95 -4.85 6.05 -2.71
C ARG A 95 -4.98 4.54 -2.96
N TYR A 96 -3.92 3.79 -2.69
CA TYR A 96 -3.90 2.33 -2.83
C TYR A 96 -3.86 1.69 -1.46
N GLU A 97 -5.02 1.48 -0.88
CA GLU A 97 -5.19 0.92 0.45
C GLU A 97 -5.41 -0.59 0.40
N ASP A 98 -4.68 -1.32 1.22
CA ASP A 98 -4.80 -2.75 1.48
C ASP A 98 -4.11 -3.07 2.82
N PHE A 99 -4.35 -2.23 3.84
CA PHE A 99 -3.55 -2.26 5.05
C PHE A 99 -3.73 -3.52 5.89
N ILE A 100 -2.62 -3.93 6.51
CA ILE A 100 -2.63 -4.79 7.68
C ILE A 100 -3.01 -3.91 8.87
N GLN A 101 -4.04 -4.31 9.62
CA GLN A 101 -4.38 -3.70 10.90
C GLN A 101 -3.71 -4.47 12.03
N THR A 102 -3.14 -3.76 13.01
CA THR A 102 -2.54 -4.33 14.22
C THR A 102 -2.93 -3.54 15.46
N ASP A 103 -2.97 -4.19 16.60
CA ASP A 103 -3.09 -3.57 17.92
C ASP A 103 -1.73 -3.36 18.60
N ALA A 104 -0.62 -3.81 17.98
CA ALA A 104 0.72 -3.37 18.37
C ALA A 104 0.75 -1.84 18.34
N SER A 105 1.23 -1.22 19.40
CA SER A 105 1.21 0.24 19.53
C SER A 105 2.03 0.92 18.43
N ILE A 106 1.37 1.59 17.51
CA ILE A 106 1.98 2.45 16.49
C ILE A 106 1.86 3.89 16.97
N ASN A 107 2.97 4.60 16.99
CA ASN A 107 3.06 6.00 17.43
C ASN A 107 3.93 6.79 16.44
N PRO A 108 3.87 8.14 16.43
CA PRO A 108 4.82 8.95 15.68
C PRO A 108 6.27 8.54 15.97
N GLY A 109 7.02 8.15 14.92
CA GLY A 109 8.36 7.59 14.98
C GLY A 109 8.46 6.09 14.69
N ASN A 110 7.33 5.35 14.66
CA ASN A 110 7.29 4.00 14.11
C ASN A 110 7.05 3.99 12.60
N SER A 111 6.54 5.09 12.02
CA SER A 111 6.32 5.22 10.58
C SER A 111 7.61 4.96 9.80
N GLY A 112 7.52 4.12 8.76
CA GLY A 112 8.67 3.67 7.96
C GLY A 112 9.45 2.52 8.58
N GLY A 113 9.22 2.19 9.85
CA GLY A 113 9.77 1.02 10.51
C GLY A 113 9.02 -0.27 10.14
N PRO A 114 9.62 -1.45 10.36
CA PRO A 114 8.99 -2.71 9.99
C PRO A 114 7.92 -3.17 10.99
N LEU A 115 6.89 -3.86 10.45
CA LEU A 115 6.05 -4.79 11.17
C LEU A 115 6.59 -6.20 10.91
N LEU A 116 6.94 -6.92 11.95
CA LEU A 116 7.58 -8.23 11.87
C LEU A 116 6.62 -9.33 12.33
N ASN A 117 6.78 -10.54 11.80
CA ASN A 117 6.24 -11.74 12.39
C ASN A 117 7.19 -12.29 13.50
N ILE A 118 6.79 -13.36 14.17
CA ILE A 118 7.60 -13.99 15.24
C ILE A 118 8.90 -14.64 14.76
N ARG A 119 9.11 -14.78 13.45
CA ARG A 119 10.37 -15.27 12.87
C ARG A 119 11.34 -14.14 12.52
N GLY A 120 10.89 -12.88 12.67
CA GLY A 120 11.67 -11.71 12.28
C GLY A 120 11.54 -11.34 10.79
N ASP A 121 10.65 -11.99 10.03
CA ASP A 121 10.37 -11.58 8.65
C ASP A 121 9.53 -10.30 8.65
N ILE A 122 9.85 -9.35 7.77
CA ILE A 122 9.06 -8.11 7.58
C ILE A 122 7.77 -8.46 6.84
N ILE A 123 6.63 -8.38 7.51
CA ILE A 123 5.30 -8.60 6.95
C ILE A 123 4.62 -7.31 6.48
N GLY A 124 5.15 -6.16 6.88
CA GLY A 124 4.67 -4.85 6.45
C GLY A 124 5.58 -3.71 6.90
N ILE A 125 5.27 -2.49 6.43
CA ILE A 125 5.89 -1.23 6.86
C ILE A 125 4.83 -0.42 7.60
N ASN A 126 5.12 -0.07 8.86
CA ASN A 126 4.22 0.75 9.67
C ASN A 126 4.03 2.11 9.02
N THR A 127 2.79 2.62 8.95
CA THR A 127 2.55 3.90 8.30
C THR A 127 1.75 4.89 9.14
N ALA A 128 0.60 4.49 9.67
CA ALA A 128 -0.31 5.45 10.28
C ALA A 128 -1.15 4.84 11.40
N ILE A 129 -1.77 5.74 12.14
CA ILE A 129 -2.83 5.44 13.11
C ILE A 129 -4.09 6.25 12.74
N ILE A 130 -5.24 5.76 13.13
CA ILE A 130 -6.45 6.60 13.14
C ILE A 130 -6.37 7.51 14.38
N ASN A 131 -6.31 8.81 14.14
CA ASN A 131 -6.35 9.78 15.24
C ASN A 131 -7.61 9.53 16.10
N TYR A 132 -7.42 9.49 17.43
CA TYR A 132 -8.47 9.22 18.42
C TYR A 132 -8.91 7.75 18.55
N ALA A 133 -8.37 6.79 17.79
CA ALA A 133 -8.60 5.37 17.99
C ALA A 133 -7.39 4.72 18.69
N GLN A 134 -7.60 4.20 19.88
CA GLN A 134 -6.57 3.44 20.59
C GLN A 134 -6.48 2.03 20.00
N SER A 135 -5.26 1.48 19.93
CA SER A 135 -4.99 0.10 19.47
C SER A 135 -5.45 -0.19 18.02
N ILE A 136 -5.44 0.83 17.15
CA ILE A 136 -5.66 0.67 15.71
C ILE A 136 -4.48 1.28 14.96
N GLY A 137 -3.51 0.45 14.65
CA GLY A 137 -2.36 0.76 13.80
C GLY A 137 -2.49 0.11 12.43
N PHE A 138 -1.85 0.71 11.43
CA PHE A 138 -1.83 0.22 10.06
C PHE A 138 -0.40 0.04 9.55
N ALA A 139 -0.20 -1.01 8.75
CA ALA A 139 1.02 -1.26 8.02
C ALA A 139 0.73 -1.61 6.56
N ILE A 140 1.61 -1.16 5.67
CA ILE A 140 1.56 -1.47 4.24
C ILE A 140 2.11 -2.90 4.06
N PRO A 141 1.37 -3.83 3.44
CA PRO A 141 1.80 -5.22 3.27
C PRO A 141 3.13 -5.37 2.53
N SER A 142 3.97 -6.30 2.97
CA SER A 142 5.30 -6.53 2.40
C SER A 142 5.30 -6.85 0.91
N ASN A 143 4.26 -7.50 0.37
CA ASN A 143 4.15 -7.77 -1.06
C ASN A 143 3.93 -6.49 -1.88
N ILE A 144 3.17 -5.52 -1.35
CA ILE A 144 3.04 -4.19 -1.97
C ILE A 144 4.38 -3.45 -1.88
N VAL A 145 5.01 -3.46 -0.70
CA VAL A 145 6.32 -2.82 -0.50
C VAL A 145 7.35 -3.35 -1.50
N ARG A 146 7.44 -4.67 -1.68
CA ARG A 146 8.36 -5.31 -2.63
C ARG A 146 8.16 -4.76 -4.04
N LYS A 147 6.92 -4.79 -4.54
CA LYS A 147 6.60 -4.31 -5.89
C LYS A 147 6.98 -2.84 -6.07
N VAL A 148 6.61 -1.99 -5.11
CA VAL A 148 6.91 -0.55 -5.16
C VAL A 148 8.42 -0.31 -5.13
N VAL A 149 9.16 -1.00 -4.27
CA VAL A 149 10.62 -0.89 -4.17
C VAL A 149 11.30 -1.31 -5.47
N ASP A 150 10.88 -2.44 -6.08
CA ASP A 150 11.44 -2.93 -7.33
C ASP A 150 11.26 -1.88 -8.46
N GLU A 151 10.06 -1.29 -8.58
CA GLU A 151 9.80 -0.25 -9.59
C GLU A 151 10.53 1.06 -9.31
N LEU A 152 10.61 1.50 -8.05
CA LEU A 152 11.39 2.68 -7.69
C LEU A 152 12.88 2.53 -7.97
N LEU A 153 13.44 1.32 -7.78
CA LEU A 153 14.83 1.02 -8.10
C LEU A 153 15.09 0.94 -9.60
N GLU A 154 14.15 0.40 -10.38
CA GLU A 154 14.31 0.21 -11.82
C GLU A 154 14.02 1.47 -12.62
N PHE A 155 12.95 2.22 -12.26
CA PHE A 155 12.42 3.34 -13.05
C PHE A 155 12.48 4.68 -12.33
N GLY A 156 12.76 4.72 -11.03
CA GLY A 156 12.67 5.93 -10.22
C GLY A 156 11.24 6.35 -9.86
N GLU A 157 10.24 5.67 -10.42
CA GLU A 157 8.80 5.91 -10.21
C GLU A 157 8.00 4.61 -10.27
N VAL A 158 6.80 4.62 -9.69
CA VAL A 158 5.87 3.46 -9.76
C VAL A 158 4.92 3.63 -10.93
N ARG A 159 4.97 2.69 -11.87
CA ARG A 159 4.15 2.68 -13.09
C ARG A 159 2.93 1.79 -12.88
N ARG A 160 1.75 2.36 -13.01
CA ARG A 160 0.48 1.68 -12.75
C ARG A 160 -0.35 1.53 -14.00
N GLY A 161 -1.10 0.44 -14.06
CA GLY A 161 -2.16 0.27 -15.05
C GLY A 161 -3.22 1.36 -14.91
N TRP A 162 -3.75 1.78 -16.05
CA TRP A 162 -4.79 2.80 -16.15
C TRP A 162 -5.87 2.35 -17.13
N LEU A 163 -7.15 2.52 -16.77
CA LEU A 163 -8.28 2.20 -17.64
C LEU A 163 -8.93 3.43 -18.26
N GLY A 164 -8.98 4.54 -17.55
CA GLY A 164 -9.66 5.76 -17.99
C GLY A 164 -11.17 5.67 -17.82
N VAL A 165 -11.62 5.36 -16.61
CA VAL A 165 -13.03 5.32 -16.22
C VAL A 165 -13.26 6.07 -14.91
N GLY A 166 -14.40 6.74 -14.78
CA GLY A 166 -14.95 7.12 -13.49
C GLY A 166 -15.85 6.01 -12.96
N ILE A 167 -15.76 5.73 -11.68
CA ILE A 167 -16.40 4.56 -11.08
C ILE A 167 -17.06 4.90 -9.73
N GLU A 168 -18.14 4.19 -9.45
CA GLU A 168 -18.89 4.30 -8.19
C GLU A 168 -19.31 2.93 -7.67
N LEU A 169 -19.66 2.90 -6.38
CA LEU A 169 -20.24 1.72 -5.75
C LEU A 169 -21.63 1.44 -6.35
N VAL A 170 -21.94 0.18 -6.61
CA VAL A 170 -23.29 -0.24 -7.00
C VAL A 170 -24.22 -0.13 -5.79
N THR A 171 -24.92 1.01 -5.70
CA THR A 171 -25.96 1.25 -4.67
C THR A 171 -27.23 0.49 -5.01
N GLU A 172 -28.19 0.39 -4.10
CA GLU A 172 -29.52 -0.21 -4.35
C GLU A 172 -30.25 0.45 -5.54
N LYS A 173 -30.12 1.77 -5.68
CA LYS A 173 -30.72 2.51 -6.79
C LYS A 173 -30.07 2.09 -8.13
N ILE A 174 -28.76 2.08 -8.21
CA ILE A 174 -28.03 1.67 -9.41
C ILE A 174 -28.33 0.20 -9.73
N ALA A 175 -28.35 -0.67 -8.72
CA ALA A 175 -28.65 -2.09 -8.88
C ALA A 175 -30.02 -2.34 -9.53
N GLN A 176 -31.03 -1.54 -9.18
CA GLN A 176 -32.35 -1.60 -9.83
C GLN A 176 -32.30 -1.18 -11.31
N GLU A 177 -31.53 -0.13 -11.63
CA GLU A 177 -31.37 0.36 -13.01
C GLU A 177 -30.66 -0.64 -13.91
N VAL A 178 -29.57 -1.26 -13.40
CA VAL A 178 -28.75 -2.23 -14.17
C VAL A 178 -29.23 -3.68 -14.03
N LYS A 179 -30.32 -3.94 -13.30
CA LYS A 179 -30.85 -5.28 -12.98
C LYS A 179 -29.81 -6.19 -12.29
N GLY A 180 -28.96 -5.61 -11.46
CA GLY A 180 -27.92 -6.27 -10.70
C GLY A 180 -28.24 -6.33 -9.21
N LYS A 181 -27.20 -6.50 -8.36
CA LYS A 181 -27.29 -6.48 -6.91
C LYS A 181 -26.43 -5.36 -6.34
N ALA A 182 -26.93 -4.69 -5.31
CA ALA A 182 -26.17 -3.70 -4.57
C ALA A 182 -24.89 -4.33 -3.95
N GLY A 183 -23.78 -3.63 -4.06
CA GLY A 183 -22.47 -4.11 -3.58
C GLY A 183 -21.83 -5.21 -4.44
N GLU A 184 -22.40 -5.54 -5.61
CA GLU A 184 -21.83 -6.50 -6.56
C GLU A 184 -21.33 -5.75 -7.80
N GLY A 185 -20.02 -5.74 -7.99
CA GLY A 185 -19.39 -4.99 -9.06
C GLY A 185 -19.17 -3.51 -8.76
N VAL A 186 -18.62 -2.82 -9.74
CA VAL A 186 -18.37 -1.38 -9.72
C VAL A 186 -19.00 -0.74 -10.95
N TRP A 187 -19.83 0.27 -10.74
CA TRP A 187 -20.54 0.96 -11.81
C TRP A 187 -19.67 2.01 -12.50
N VAL A 188 -19.66 2.01 -13.82
CA VAL A 188 -18.93 2.98 -14.64
C VAL A 188 -19.81 4.20 -14.88
N ASN A 189 -19.47 5.33 -14.25
CA ASN A 189 -20.22 6.58 -14.39
C ASN A 189 -19.69 7.50 -15.50
N SER A 190 -18.45 7.26 -15.95
CA SER A 190 -17.85 7.98 -17.08
C SER A 190 -16.72 7.16 -17.72
N VAL A 191 -16.46 7.41 -19.00
CA VAL A 191 -15.36 6.80 -19.77
C VAL A 191 -14.62 7.91 -20.49
N PHE A 192 -13.30 7.98 -20.33
CA PHE A 192 -12.47 8.99 -20.97
C PHE A 192 -12.14 8.57 -22.40
N GLU A 193 -12.42 9.48 -23.35
CA GLU A 193 -12.22 9.22 -24.77
C GLU A 193 -10.72 8.98 -25.08
N GLY A 194 -10.45 7.95 -25.89
CA GLY A 194 -9.09 7.56 -26.26
C GLY A 194 -8.34 6.71 -25.23
N ASP A 195 -8.86 6.55 -24.03
CA ASP A 195 -8.26 5.72 -22.97
C ASP A 195 -8.52 4.21 -23.20
N PRO A 196 -7.81 3.31 -22.50
CA PRO A 196 -7.91 1.88 -22.67
C PRO A 196 -9.34 1.33 -22.60
N ALA A 197 -10.13 1.78 -21.62
CA ALA A 197 -11.53 1.36 -21.47
C ALA A 197 -12.39 1.75 -22.66
N HIS A 198 -12.25 2.99 -23.17
CA HIS A 198 -12.96 3.46 -24.34
C HIS A 198 -12.61 2.62 -25.58
N ARG A 199 -11.31 2.34 -25.80
CA ARG A 199 -10.85 1.49 -26.92
C ARG A 199 -11.32 0.05 -26.80
N ALA A 200 -11.53 -0.45 -25.57
CA ALA A 200 -12.06 -1.79 -25.31
C ALA A 200 -13.59 -1.86 -25.45
N GLY A 201 -14.28 -0.74 -25.64
CA GLY A 201 -15.73 -0.68 -25.82
C GLY A 201 -16.54 -0.61 -24.53
N ILE A 202 -15.90 -0.35 -23.39
CA ILE A 202 -16.59 -0.07 -22.12
C ILE A 202 -17.35 1.24 -22.24
N ARG A 203 -18.54 1.29 -21.67
CA ARG A 203 -19.46 2.42 -21.75
C ARG A 203 -19.92 2.86 -20.37
N MET A 204 -20.33 4.11 -20.26
CA MET A 204 -21.08 4.60 -19.11
C MET A 204 -22.34 3.74 -18.91
N GLY A 205 -22.59 3.31 -17.69
CA GLY A 205 -23.68 2.41 -17.34
C GLY A 205 -23.27 0.94 -17.19
N ASP A 206 -22.10 0.55 -17.66
CA ASP A 206 -21.59 -0.81 -17.45
C ASP A 206 -21.26 -1.05 -15.96
N VAL A 207 -21.36 -2.31 -15.54
CA VAL A 207 -20.92 -2.77 -14.22
C VAL A 207 -19.80 -3.78 -14.41
N ILE A 208 -18.62 -3.45 -13.88
CA ILE A 208 -17.45 -4.33 -13.90
C ILE A 208 -17.53 -5.26 -12.69
N LEU A 209 -17.66 -6.56 -12.92
CA LEU A 209 -17.79 -7.58 -11.89
C LEU A 209 -16.47 -8.25 -11.51
N ARG A 210 -15.56 -8.39 -12.50
CA ARG A 210 -14.26 -9.05 -12.31
C ARG A 210 -13.17 -8.38 -13.12
N ILE A 211 -11.94 -8.48 -12.60
CA ILE A 211 -10.72 -8.04 -13.27
C ILE A 211 -9.73 -9.19 -13.21
N GLY A 212 -9.31 -9.74 -14.35
CA GLY A 212 -8.41 -10.89 -14.42
C GLY A 212 -8.93 -12.10 -13.63
N GLY A 213 -10.26 -12.32 -13.63
CA GLY A 213 -10.93 -13.37 -12.86
C GLY A 213 -11.16 -13.06 -11.37
N THR A 214 -10.59 -11.98 -10.84
CA THR A 214 -10.78 -11.56 -9.43
C THR A 214 -12.04 -10.70 -9.31
N ALA A 215 -12.94 -11.05 -8.41
CA ALA A 215 -14.17 -10.27 -8.17
C ALA A 215 -13.87 -8.87 -7.64
N VAL A 216 -14.67 -7.90 -8.08
CA VAL A 216 -14.61 -6.49 -7.69
C VAL A 216 -15.95 -6.10 -7.08
N ASP A 217 -15.92 -5.50 -5.92
CA ASP A 217 -17.08 -5.09 -5.15
C ASP A 217 -17.02 -3.62 -4.69
N THR A 218 -15.82 -3.02 -4.75
CA THR A 218 -15.59 -1.62 -4.36
C THR A 218 -14.71 -0.88 -5.37
N PRO A 219 -14.87 0.45 -5.53
CA PRO A 219 -13.97 1.30 -6.31
C PRO A 219 -12.51 1.17 -5.87
N SER A 220 -12.23 1.17 -4.56
CA SER A 220 -10.88 1.02 -4.01
C SER A 220 -10.23 -0.28 -4.45
N ARG A 221 -10.96 -1.40 -4.39
CA ARG A 221 -10.49 -2.70 -4.86
C ARG A 221 -10.21 -2.71 -6.36
N MET A 222 -11.09 -2.08 -7.16
CA MET A 222 -10.87 -1.93 -8.60
C MET A 222 -9.60 -1.14 -8.90
N ILE A 223 -9.43 0.03 -8.27
CA ILE A 223 -8.24 0.88 -8.42
C ILE A 223 -6.98 0.08 -8.09
N ARG A 224 -6.98 -0.65 -6.99
CA ARG A 224 -5.85 -1.48 -6.56
C ARG A 224 -5.54 -2.60 -7.55
N LEU A 225 -6.56 -3.33 -8.01
CA LEU A 225 -6.37 -4.42 -8.99
C LEU A 225 -5.82 -3.90 -10.32
N ILE A 226 -6.37 -2.81 -10.85
CA ILE A 226 -5.87 -2.21 -12.10
C ILE A 226 -4.46 -1.65 -11.92
N GLY A 227 -4.19 -0.94 -10.81
CA GLY A 227 -2.87 -0.43 -10.50
C GLY A 227 -1.79 -1.51 -10.29
N ALA A 228 -2.20 -2.77 -10.07
CA ALA A 228 -1.28 -3.90 -9.98
C ALA A 228 -0.76 -4.39 -11.34
N PHE A 229 -1.44 -4.07 -12.44
CA PHE A 229 -0.97 -4.40 -13.79
C PHE A 229 0.06 -3.38 -14.28
N SER A 230 0.99 -3.84 -15.09
CA SER A 230 1.94 -2.94 -15.77
C SER A 230 1.26 -2.21 -16.93
N PRO A 231 1.68 -0.96 -17.27
CA PRO A 231 1.21 -0.28 -18.47
C PRO A 231 1.43 -1.14 -19.72
N GLY A 232 0.39 -1.20 -20.58
CA GLY A 232 0.39 -2.03 -21.82
C GLY A 232 0.01 -3.49 -21.61
N GLN A 233 -0.12 -3.96 -20.39
CA GLN A 233 -0.61 -5.31 -20.12
C GLN A 233 -2.12 -5.41 -20.41
N SER A 234 -2.53 -6.46 -21.14
CA SER A 234 -3.94 -6.75 -21.38
C SER A 234 -4.55 -7.49 -20.19
N VAL A 235 -5.77 -7.14 -19.83
CA VAL A 235 -6.53 -7.77 -18.74
C VAL A 235 -7.97 -8.00 -19.19
N ASN A 236 -8.54 -9.16 -18.84
CA ASN A 236 -9.95 -9.44 -19.07
C ASN A 236 -10.80 -8.77 -17.99
N LEU A 237 -11.90 -8.16 -18.44
CA LEU A 237 -12.94 -7.58 -17.57
C LEU A 237 -14.26 -8.30 -17.86
N ASP A 238 -15.00 -8.67 -16.81
CA ASP A 238 -16.33 -9.24 -16.89
C ASP A 238 -17.36 -8.26 -16.33
#